data_7c28b1c24feb15ec58c84cd4d8f38ea6
#
_entry.id   7c28b1c24feb15ec58c84cd4d8f38ea6
#
_cell.length_a   1.000
_cell.length_b   1.000
_cell.length_c   1.000
_cell.angle_alpha   90.00
_cell.angle_beta   90.00
_cell.angle_gamma   90.00
#
_symmetry.space_group_name_H-M   'P 1'
#
loop_
_entity.id
_entity.type
_entity.pdbx_description
1 polymer ?
#
loop_
_entity_poly.entity_id
_entity_poly.type
_entity_poly.pdbx_seq_one_letter_code
_entity_poly.pdbx_strand_id
1 'polypeptide(L)'
;MQRRPGPARLPAADPHRLSLPETSLPAPLITVVIATRLRDDRLDYLTAMHASLTRQSVPWEAVIALDGASPDRLPAPLAQDPRVRTLALPRPVGAACARNLALTHVRTPYVNWADDDDQFTDDAMSVRLDTLESTGVGWCAGWSEDQHPDGSTTPWRCPTPPGRHEAGDVWTYWKSPTDTIPIGPTTILARTDLVRAAPMGGLVQGEDYCAALGVTTLAPGILLPVPVYRYRKHPGQMTAQVGYDQLEAAAREHAWAYGRSLRAVLHGGEDLVRG
;
A
#
# COMPACT_ATOMS: atom_id res chain seq x y z
N MET A 1 48.02 31.99 -31.20
CA MET A 1 48.23 31.37 -29.87
C MET A 1 47.29 32.10 -28.87
N GLN A 2 46.04 31.66 -28.74
CA GLN A 2 45.05 32.29 -27.87
C GLN A 2 45.14 31.62 -26.50
N ARG A 3 45.32 32.45 -25.46
CA ARG A 3 45.37 32.00 -24.05
C ARG A 3 43.94 31.56 -23.58
N ARG A 4 43.83 30.35 -23.02
CA ARG A 4 42.62 29.87 -22.38
C ARG A 4 42.39 30.66 -21.06
N PRO A 5 41.16 31.07 -20.75
CA PRO A 5 40.86 31.66 -19.42
C PRO A 5 41.00 30.60 -18.32
N GLY A 6 41.62 31.01 -17.21
CA GLY A 6 41.81 30.20 -16.03
C GLY A 6 40.47 29.96 -15.29
N PRO A 7 40.40 28.94 -14.41
CA PRO A 7 39.17 28.59 -13.70
C PRO A 7 38.72 29.72 -12.77
N ALA A 8 37.42 30.05 -12.86
CA ALA A 8 36.77 31.01 -11.96
C ALA A 8 36.84 30.50 -10.50
N ARG A 9 37.34 31.35 -9.62
CA ARG A 9 37.31 31.07 -8.15
C ARG A 9 35.87 31.18 -7.64
N LEU A 10 35.42 30.11 -7.01
CA LEU A 10 34.16 30.13 -6.24
C LEU A 10 34.27 31.14 -5.09
N PRO A 11 33.22 31.91 -4.75
CA PRO A 11 33.22 32.83 -3.62
C PRO A 11 33.40 32.02 -2.31
N ALA A 12 34.21 32.57 -1.41
CA ALA A 12 34.43 32.02 -0.10
C ALA A 12 33.10 31.95 0.68
N ALA A 13 32.84 30.83 1.36
CA ALA A 13 31.68 30.66 2.22
C ALA A 13 31.70 31.73 3.33
N ASP A 14 30.56 32.40 3.53
CA ASP A 14 30.36 33.40 4.62
C ASP A 14 30.36 32.67 5.97
N PRO A 15 31.31 32.94 6.88
CA PRO A 15 31.40 32.29 8.19
C PRO A 15 30.27 32.70 9.17
N HIS A 16 29.41 33.65 8.81
CA HIS A 16 28.32 34.12 9.64
C HIS A 16 26.93 33.67 9.21
N ARG A 17 26.84 32.75 8.27
CA ARG A 17 25.55 32.13 7.96
C ARG A 17 25.16 31.23 9.12
N LEU A 18 24.35 31.76 10.04
CA LEU A 18 23.64 30.95 11.05
C LEU A 18 22.83 29.90 10.31
N SER A 19 23.33 28.67 10.26
CA SER A 19 22.54 27.50 9.91
C SER A 19 21.51 27.34 11.02
N LEU A 20 20.27 27.72 10.72
CA LEU A 20 19.14 27.25 11.52
C LEU A 20 19.25 25.71 11.54
N PRO A 21 19.02 25.05 12.69
CA PRO A 21 19.00 23.61 12.71
C PRO A 21 17.95 23.17 11.68
N GLU A 22 18.37 22.52 10.61
CA GLU A 22 17.49 21.73 9.77
C GLU A 22 16.86 20.70 10.72
N THR A 23 15.60 20.93 11.10
CA THR A 23 14.77 19.91 11.72
C THR A 23 14.56 18.84 10.65
N SER A 24 15.56 18.00 10.47
CA SER A 24 15.44 16.84 9.57
C SER A 24 14.33 15.97 10.14
N LEU A 25 13.33 15.69 9.34
CA LEU A 25 12.30 14.71 9.69
C LEU A 25 13.00 13.40 10.07
N PRO A 26 12.48 12.64 11.06
CA PRO A 26 13.04 11.35 11.40
C PRO A 26 12.99 10.44 10.16
N ALA A 27 13.98 9.55 10.02
CA ALA A 27 14.03 8.62 8.90
C ALA A 27 12.75 7.80 8.84
N PRO A 28 12.08 7.71 7.68
CA PRO A 28 10.83 6.98 7.57
C PRO A 28 11.04 5.48 7.78
N LEU A 29 10.12 4.84 8.49
CA LEU A 29 10.09 3.39 8.72
C LEU A 29 9.10 2.70 7.77
N ILE A 30 8.06 3.41 7.36
CA ILE A 30 6.98 2.90 6.52
C ILE A 30 6.88 3.74 5.26
N THR A 31 6.83 3.09 4.10
CA THR A 31 6.38 3.72 2.85
C THR A 31 4.95 3.31 2.54
N VAL A 32 4.07 4.30 2.33
CA VAL A 32 2.74 4.07 1.77
C VAL A 32 2.79 4.21 0.26
N VAL A 33 2.38 3.17 -0.46
CA VAL A 33 2.34 3.17 -1.93
C VAL A 33 0.91 3.38 -2.39
N ILE A 34 0.68 4.44 -3.14
CA ILE A 34 -0.63 4.84 -3.67
C ILE A 34 -0.54 4.93 -5.19
N ALA A 35 -1.55 4.45 -5.91
CA ALA A 35 -1.72 4.74 -7.34
C ALA A 35 -2.95 5.62 -7.52
N THR A 36 -2.85 6.66 -8.35
CA THR A 36 -3.96 7.58 -8.62
C THR A 36 -3.91 8.13 -10.05
N ARG A 37 -5.07 8.41 -10.61
CA ARG A 37 -5.24 9.14 -11.88
C ARG A 37 -5.56 10.62 -11.67
N LEU A 38 -5.57 11.09 -10.43
CA LEU A 38 -5.95 12.45 -10.06
C LEU A 38 -7.28 12.87 -10.68
N ARG A 39 -8.30 12.02 -10.58
CA ARG A 39 -9.65 12.33 -11.06
C ARG A 39 -10.24 13.48 -10.23
N ASP A 40 -10.90 14.44 -10.90
CA ASP A 40 -11.44 15.63 -10.22
C ASP A 40 -12.41 15.29 -9.09
N ASP A 41 -13.21 14.24 -9.28
CA ASP A 41 -14.17 13.72 -8.30
C ASP A 41 -13.53 12.99 -7.11
N ARG A 42 -12.19 12.85 -7.07
CA ARG A 42 -11.43 12.13 -6.03
C ARG A 42 -10.32 12.94 -5.36
N LEU A 43 -10.06 14.17 -5.79
CA LEU A 43 -8.97 14.98 -5.23
C LEU A 43 -9.18 15.26 -3.73
N ASP A 44 -10.43 15.44 -3.30
CA ASP A 44 -10.77 15.61 -1.89
C ASP A 44 -10.54 14.32 -1.09
N TYR A 45 -10.79 13.14 -1.70
CA TYR A 45 -10.53 11.86 -1.05
C TYR A 45 -9.03 11.61 -0.89
N LEU A 46 -8.23 11.89 -1.93
CA LEU A 46 -6.79 11.81 -1.85
C LEU A 46 -6.22 12.78 -0.79
N THR A 47 -6.80 13.97 -0.67
CA THR A 47 -6.46 14.93 0.38
C THR A 47 -6.81 14.38 1.77
N ALA A 48 -7.96 13.72 1.91
CA ALA A 48 -8.36 13.07 3.17
C ALA A 48 -7.48 11.85 3.50
N MET A 49 -7.05 11.07 2.50
CA MET A 49 -6.04 10.02 2.68
C MET A 49 -4.75 10.61 3.24
N HIS A 50 -4.21 11.66 2.62
CA HIS A 50 -3.02 12.35 3.11
C HIS A 50 -3.19 12.88 4.54
N ALA A 51 -4.35 13.48 4.85
CA ALA A 51 -4.64 13.93 6.22
C ALA A 51 -4.66 12.77 7.22
N SER A 52 -5.08 11.56 6.83
CA SER A 52 -5.01 10.38 7.68
C SER A 52 -3.56 9.92 7.92
N LEU A 53 -2.67 10.08 6.94
CA LEU A 53 -1.25 9.82 7.09
C LEU A 53 -0.58 10.84 8.03
N THR A 54 -0.95 12.11 7.94
CA THR A 54 -0.37 13.15 8.80
C THR A 54 -0.73 12.99 10.28
N ARG A 55 -1.78 12.24 10.61
CA ARG A 55 -2.15 11.89 11.98
C ARG A 55 -1.40 10.68 12.54
N GLN A 56 -0.68 9.93 11.70
CA GLN A 56 0.10 8.78 12.18
C GLN A 56 1.29 9.24 13.03
N SER A 57 1.50 8.56 14.16
CA SER A 57 2.54 8.89 15.14
C SER A 57 3.93 8.36 14.78
N VAL A 58 4.03 7.43 13.82
CA VAL A 58 5.30 6.83 13.39
C VAL A 58 5.87 7.53 12.14
N PRO A 59 7.19 7.54 11.94
CA PRO A 59 7.80 8.12 10.75
C PRO A 59 7.39 7.38 9.47
N TRP A 60 6.80 8.10 8.53
CA TRP A 60 6.34 7.57 7.24
C TRP A 60 6.75 8.45 6.07
N GLU A 61 6.76 7.87 4.90
CA GLU A 61 6.76 8.54 3.60
C GLU A 61 5.68 7.96 2.68
N ALA A 62 5.33 8.66 1.63
CA ALA A 62 4.44 8.15 0.59
C ALA A 62 5.11 8.21 -0.77
N VAL A 63 4.91 7.15 -1.58
CA VAL A 63 5.24 7.14 -3.01
C VAL A 63 3.93 7.03 -3.78
N ILE A 64 3.58 8.11 -4.47
CA ILE A 64 2.33 8.22 -5.22
C ILE A 64 2.64 8.04 -6.72
N ALA A 65 2.19 6.93 -7.29
CA ALA A 65 2.23 6.73 -8.73
C ALA A 65 1.07 7.48 -9.40
N LEU A 66 1.40 8.46 -10.22
CA LEU A 66 0.45 9.24 -11.03
C LEU A 66 0.22 8.50 -12.35
N ASP A 67 -0.84 7.67 -12.39
CA ASP A 67 -1.12 6.76 -13.52
C ASP A 67 -1.70 7.51 -14.73
N GLY A 68 -0.80 8.11 -15.52
CA GLY A 68 -1.15 8.95 -16.66
C GLY A 68 -1.66 10.34 -16.29
N ALA A 69 -1.40 10.80 -15.08
CA ALA A 69 -1.79 12.13 -14.60
C ALA A 69 -0.58 13.07 -14.46
N SER A 70 -0.83 14.38 -14.66
CA SER A 70 0.22 15.40 -14.48
C SER A 70 0.44 15.70 -13.00
N PRO A 71 1.71 15.82 -12.54
CA PRO A 71 2.04 16.24 -11.18
C PRO A 71 1.43 17.60 -10.78
N ASP A 72 1.21 18.51 -11.73
CA ASP A 72 0.62 19.83 -11.48
C ASP A 72 -0.81 19.77 -10.94
N ARG A 73 -1.48 18.63 -11.10
CA ARG A 73 -2.82 18.37 -10.58
C ARG A 73 -2.84 17.82 -9.14
N LEU A 74 -1.67 17.55 -8.56
CA LEU A 74 -1.59 17.05 -7.19
C LEU A 74 -2.10 18.11 -6.21
N PRO A 75 -3.02 17.78 -5.28
CA PRO A 75 -3.50 18.72 -4.29
C PRO A 75 -2.35 19.35 -3.49
N ALA A 76 -2.45 20.66 -3.22
CA ALA A 76 -1.38 21.42 -2.57
C ALA A 76 -0.86 20.81 -1.24
N PRO A 77 -1.72 20.24 -0.36
CA PRO A 77 -1.22 19.59 0.86
C PRO A 77 -0.25 18.43 0.60
N LEU A 78 -0.46 17.68 -0.48
CA LEU A 78 0.43 16.59 -0.88
C LEU A 78 1.67 17.12 -1.60
N ALA A 79 1.49 18.09 -2.50
CA ALA A 79 2.59 18.66 -3.28
C ALA A 79 3.63 19.39 -2.42
N GLN A 80 3.21 19.91 -1.26
CA GLN A 80 4.07 20.68 -0.33
C GLN A 80 4.63 19.80 0.82
N ASP A 81 4.18 18.57 0.98
CA ASP A 81 4.67 17.69 2.04
C ASP A 81 5.99 17.00 1.61
N PRO A 82 7.11 17.26 2.30
CA PRO A 82 8.41 16.67 1.94
C PRO A 82 8.47 15.15 2.10
N ARG A 83 7.49 14.55 2.78
CA ARG A 83 7.36 13.09 2.91
C ARG A 83 6.69 12.45 1.69
N VAL A 84 6.10 13.24 0.81
CA VAL A 84 5.40 12.75 -0.38
C VAL A 84 6.32 12.85 -1.60
N ARG A 85 6.54 11.72 -2.26
CA ARG A 85 7.24 11.63 -3.54
C ARG A 85 6.28 11.14 -4.62
N THR A 86 6.37 11.70 -5.82
CA THR A 86 5.54 11.28 -6.95
C THR A 86 6.36 10.54 -8.00
N LEU A 87 5.74 9.53 -8.61
CA LEU A 87 6.22 8.85 -9.81
C LEU A 87 5.21 9.11 -10.93
N ALA A 88 5.51 10.06 -11.82
CA ALA A 88 4.64 10.36 -12.96
C ALA A 88 4.83 9.33 -14.07
N LEU A 89 3.76 8.64 -14.44
CA LEU A 89 3.75 7.71 -15.57
C LEU A 89 3.18 8.42 -16.80
N PRO A 90 3.83 8.31 -17.98
CA PRO A 90 3.45 9.09 -19.16
C PRO A 90 2.09 8.71 -19.76
N ARG A 91 1.55 7.56 -19.38
CA ARG A 91 0.25 7.03 -19.80
C ARG A 91 -0.33 6.11 -18.74
N PRO A 92 -1.65 5.91 -18.71
CA PRO A 92 -2.25 4.93 -17.82
C PRO A 92 -1.73 3.51 -18.08
N VAL A 93 -1.33 2.82 -17.00
CA VAL A 93 -0.84 1.44 -17.03
C VAL A 93 -1.66 0.51 -16.11
N GLY A 94 -2.61 1.08 -15.35
CA GLY A 94 -3.42 0.40 -14.34
C GLY A 94 -2.81 0.37 -12.94
N ALA A 95 -3.67 0.22 -11.93
CA ALA A 95 -3.28 0.35 -10.52
C ALA A 95 -2.18 -0.63 -10.11
N ALA A 96 -2.29 -1.90 -10.51
CA ALA A 96 -1.29 -2.93 -10.25
C ALA A 96 0.11 -2.53 -10.74
N CYS A 97 0.21 -2.21 -12.03
CA CYS A 97 1.48 -1.84 -12.65
C CYS A 97 2.04 -0.54 -12.04
N ALA A 98 1.19 0.45 -11.81
CA ALA A 98 1.57 1.72 -11.19
C ALA A 98 2.13 1.51 -9.77
N ARG A 99 1.46 0.70 -8.92
CA ARG A 99 1.94 0.36 -7.58
C ARG A 99 3.22 -0.47 -7.59
N ASN A 100 3.35 -1.44 -8.50
CA ASN A 100 4.58 -2.23 -8.65
C ASN A 100 5.77 -1.36 -9.10
N LEU A 101 5.55 -0.39 -9.99
CA LEU A 101 6.58 0.59 -10.37
C LEU A 101 6.95 1.49 -9.17
N ALA A 102 5.97 2.00 -8.43
CA ALA A 102 6.23 2.78 -7.21
C ALA A 102 7.01 1.98 -6.14
N LEU A 103 6.74 0.69 -6.01
CA LEU A 103 7.45 -0.20 -5.09
C LEU A 103 8.96 -0.26 -5.36
N THR A 104 9.42 -0.06 -6.60
CA THR A 104 10.85 0.02 -6.93
C THR A 104 11.54 1.22 -6.27
N HIS A 105 10.78 2.26 -5.91
CA HIS A 105 11.27 3.46 -5.24
C HIS A 105 11.20 3.40 -3.70
N VAL A 106 10.60 2.38 -3.13
CA VAL A 106 10.54 2.17 -1.67
C VAL A 106 11.95 1.86 -1.14
N ARG A 107 12.30 2.49 0.00
CA ARG A 107 13.61 2.30 0.67
C ARG A 107 13.45 1.95 2.16
N THR A 108 12.26 2.10 2.70
CA THR A 108 11.93 1.81 4.10
C THR A 108 11.87 0.31 4.36
N PRO A 109 12.03 -0.13 5.62
CA PRO A 109 11.91 -1.53 5.98
C PRO A 109 10.50 -2.10 5.78
N TYR A 110 9.46 -1.26 5.88
CA TYR A 110 8.07 -1.69 5.78
C TYR A 110 7.31 -0.92 4.71
N VAL A 111 6.29 -1.56 4.13
CA VAL A 111 5.42 -0.97 3.12
C VAL A 111 3.95 -1.33 3.36
N ASN A 112 3.06 -0.38 3.07
CA ASN A 112 1.62 -0.56 3.04
C ASN A 112 1.09 -0.04 1.71
N TRP A 113 0.18 -0.77 1.07
CA TRP A 113 -0.60 -0.24 -0.04
C TRP A 113 -1.80 0.55 0.47
N ALA A 114 -2.19 1.57 -0.28
CA ALA A 114 -3.42 2.29 -0.01
C ALA A 114 -4.10 2.74 -1.31
N ASP A 115 -5.41 2.94 -1.23
CA ASP A 115 -6.22 3.50 -2.30
C ASP A 115 -6.32 5.02 -2.14
N ASP A 116 -6.53 5.72 -3.25
CA ASP A 116 -6.56 7.19 -3.27
C ASP A 116 -7.86 7.79 -2.73
N ASP A 117 -8.84 6.93 -2.41
CA ASP A 117 -10.17 7.32 -1.92
C ASP A 117 -10.48 6.87 -0.47
N ASP A 118 -9.55 6.19 0.19
CA ASP A 118 -9.71 5.61 1.53
C ASP A 118 -8.95 6.40 2.62
N GLN A 119 -8.85 5.85 3.84
CA GLN A 119 -8.10 6.44 4.97
C GLN A 119 -7.54 5.37 5.90
N PHE A 120 -6.48 5.71 6.63
CA PHE A 120 -6.05 4.95 7.80
C PHE A 120 -6.79 5.42 9.05
N THR A 121 -6.99 4.51 10.02
CA THR A 121 -7.37 4.91 11.39
C THR A 121 -6.16 5.56 12.09
N ASP A 122 -6.39 6.31 13.17
CA ASP A 122 -5.35 7.15 13.75
C ASP A 122 -4.13 6.37 14.28
N ASP A 123 -4.33 5.16 14.86
CA ASP A 123 -3.26 4.32 15.40
C ASP A 123 -2.81 3.20 14.43
N ALA A 124 -3.28 3.24 13.19
CA ALA A 124 -3.11 2.14 12.25
C ALA A 124 -1.67 1.71 12.04
N MET A 125 -0.76 2.67 11.91
CA MET A 125 0.64 2.36 11.63
C MET A 125 1.38 1.94 12.89
N SER A 126 1.17 2.63 14.02
CA SER A 126 1.88 2.34 15.27
C SER A 126 1.58 0.94 15.80
N VAL A 127 0.30 0.56 15.91
CA VAL A 127 -0.06 -0.76 16.45
C VAL A 127 0.47 -1.92 15.60
N ARG A 128 0.55 -1.74 14.27
CA ARG A 128 1.09 -2.76 13.37
C ARG A 128 2.62 -2.78 13.37
N LEU A 129 3.26 -1.62 13.41
CA LEU A 129 4.71 -1.51 13.48
C LEU A 129 5.26 -2.09 14.79
N ASP A 130 4.67 -1.72 15.93
CA ASP A 130 5.04 -2.26 17.24
C ASP A 130 4.89 -3.79 17.28
N THR A 131 3.84 -4.32 16.65
CA THR A 131 3.63 -5.77 16.53
C THR A 131 4.73 -6.42 15.68
N LEU A 132 5.07 -5.85 14.52
CA LEU A 132 6.12 -6.37 13.65
C LEU A 132 7.47 -6.39 14.37
N GLU A 133 7.84 -5.29 15.02
CA GLU A 133 9.14 -5.14 15.69
C GLU A 133 9.26 -6.00 16.94
N SER A 134 8.19 -6.13 17.73
CA SER A 134 8.22 -6.93 18.95
C SER A 134 8.17 -8.44 18.71
N THR A 135 7.58 -8.89 17.60
CA THR A 135 7.36 -10.32 17.31
C THR A 135 8.26 -10.89 16.23
N GLY A 136 8.85 -10.03 15.37
CA GLY A 136 9.68 -10.42 14.25
C GLY A 136 8.93 -11.11 13.09
N VAL A 137 7.58 -11.04 13.06
CA VAL A 137 6.78 -11.59 11.95
C VAL A 137 6.96 -10.77 10.68
N GLY A 138 6.60 -11.34 9.53
CA GLY A 138 6.80 -10.70 8.23
C GLY A 138 5.73 -9.68 7.86
N TRP A 139 4.52 -9.82 8.41
CA TRP A 139 3.38 -8.93 8.16
C TRP A 139 2.50 -8.79 9.39
N CYS A 140 1.83 -7.66 9.47
CA CYS A 140 0.78 -7.39 10.46
C CYS A 140 -0.38 -6.70 9.76
N ALA A 141 -1.60 -7.16 10.04
CA ALA A 141 -2.83 -6.60 9.51
C ALA A 141 -3.84 -6.34 10.61
N GLY A 142 -4.91 -5.65 10.29
CA GLY A 142 -6.07 -5.48 11.14
C GLY A 142 -7.36 -5.62 10.35
N TRP A 143 -8.48 -5.31 10.97
CA TRP A 143 -9.75 -5.19 10.27
C TRP A 143 -9.83 -3.89 9.49
N SER A 144 -10.83 -3.76 8.64
CA SER A 144 -11.25 -2.48 8.08
C SER A 144 -12.64 -2.09 8.59
N GLU A 145 -13.04 -0.87 8.31
CA GLU A 145 -14.40 -0.39 8.48
C GLU A 145 -14.86 0.31 7.21
N ASP A 146 -16.11 0.06 6.83
CA ASP A 146 -16.75 0.79 5.75
C ASP A 146 -17.16 2.17 6.26
N GLN A 147 -16.68 3.24 5.62
CA GLN A 147 -17.06 4.61 5.93
C GLN A 147 -18.17 5.07 4.97
N HIS A 148 -19.36 5.32 5.50
CA HIS A 148 -20.51 5.77 4.73
C HIS A 148 -20.53 7.28 4.48
N PRO A 149 -21.28 7.78 3.46
CA PRO A 149 -21.33 9.19 3.14
C PRO A 149 -21.85 10.10 4.27
N ASP A 150 -22.60 9.55 5.20
CA ASP A 150 -23.10 10.27 6.39
C ASP A 150 -22.08 10.33 7.54
N GLY A 151 -20.88 9.78 7.32
CA GLY A 151 -19.80 9.73 8.31
C GLY A 151 -19.86 8.55 9.27
N SER A 152 -20.94 7.75 9.24
CA SER A 152 -21.01 6.52 10.03
C SER A 152 -20.02 5.46 9.52
N THR A 153 -19.65 4.51 10.38
CA THR A 153 -18.78 3.39 10.01
C THR A 153 -19.43 2.04 10.34
N THR A 154 -19.16 1.04 9.51
CA THR A 154 -19.58 -0.34 9.73
C THR A 154 -18.34 -1.24 9.74
N PRO A 155 -18.05 -1.98 10.82
CA PRO A 155 -16.90 -2.87 10.86
C PRO A 155 -16.97 -3.96 9.79
N TRP A 156 -15.89 -4.16 9.07
CA TRP A 156 -15.68 -5.31 8.20
C TRP A 156 -14.59 -6.22 8.79
N ARG A 157 -14.98 -7.44 9.12
CA ARG A 157 -14.09 -8.46 9.67
C ARG A 157 -13.85 -9.54 8.64
N CYS A 158 -12.58 -9.72 8.26
CA CYS A 158 -12.20 -10.78 7.33
C CYS A 158 -12.42 -12.17 7.96
N PRO A 159 -12.53 -13.23 7.13
CA PRO A 159 -12.68 -14.61 7.61
C PRO A 159 -11.52 -15.12 8.46
N THR A 160 -10.31 -14.60 8.26
CA THR A 160 -9.14 -14.95 9.08
C THR A 160 -9.34 -14.47 10.52
N PRO A 161 -9.25 -15.34 11.53
CA PRO A 161 -9.40 -14.93 12.92
C PRO A 161 -8.20 -14.09 13.40
N PRO A 162 -8.38 -13.21 14.40
CA PRO A 162 -7.27 -12.52 15.04
C PRO A 162 -6.27 -13.49 15.67
N GLY A 163 -4.99 -13.09 15.66
CA GLY A 163 -3.90 -13.86 16.24
C GLY A 163 -2.73 -14.08 15.28
N ARG A 164 -1.80 -14.93 15.70
CA ARG A 164 -0.65 -15.35 14.91
C ARG A 164 -1.05 -16.40 13.89
N HIS A 165 -0.51 -16.26 12.68
CA HIS A 165 -0.66 -17.20 11.57
C HIS A 165 0.72 -17.58 11.05
N GLU A 166 0.93 -18.87 10.82
CA GLU A 166 2.12 -19.34 10.13
C GLU A 166 2.04 -19.07 8.63
N ALA A 167 3.15 -19.22 7.92
CA ALA A 167 3.22 -18.98 6.48
C ALA A 167 2.21 -19.86 5.74
N GLY A 168 1.30 -19.23 5.00
CA GLY A 168 0.25 -19.92 4.24
C GLY A 168 -1.05 -20.22 5.00
N ASP A 169 -1.13 -19.98 6.33
CA ASP A 169 -2.36 -20.24 7.10
C ASP A 169 -3.55 -19.41 6.63
N VAL A 170 -3.32 -18.15 6.28
CA VAL A 170 -4.40 -17.24 5.81
C VAL A 170 -5.16 -17.81 4.63
N TRP A 171 -4.48 -18.54 3.76
CA TRP A 171 -5.11 -19.24 2.64
C TRP A 171 -6.21 -20.24 3.08
N THR A 172 -6.05 -20.89 4.22
CA THR A 172 -6.99 -21.92 4.69
C THR A 172 -8.38 -21.35 5.02
N TYR A 173 -8.49 -20.04 5.19
CA TYR A 173 -9.74 -19.33 5.43
C TYR A 173 -10.44 -18.88 4.14
N TRP A 174 -9.84 -19.11 2.97
CA TRP A 174 -10.47 -18.88 1.66
C TRP A 174 -10.78 -20.22 0.99
N LYS A 175 -11.95 -20.76 1.24
CA LYS A 175 -12.33 -22.12 0.82
C LYS A 175 -12.76 -22.20 -0.65
N SER A 176 -13.22 -21.09 -1.21
CA SER A 176 -13.70 -20.98 -2.59
C SER A 176 -13.44 -19.57 -3.11
N PRO A 177 -13.15 -19.38 -4.42
CA PRO A 177 -13.07 -18.04 -5.03
C PRO A 177 -14.33 -17.20 -4.86
N THR A 178 -15.49 -17.84 -4.64
CA THR A 178 -16.77 -17.14 -4.38
C THR A 178 -16.95 -16.68 -2.94
N ASP A 179 -16.12 -17.16 -2.00
CA ASP A 179 -16.18 -16.75 -0.60
C ASP A 179 -15.57 -15.35 -0.41
N THR A 180 -15.86 -14.73 0.74
CA THR A 180 -15.19 -13.49 1.14
C THR A 180 -13.70 -13.68 1.20
N ILE A 181 -12.93 -12.71 0.67
CA ILE A 181 -11.47 -12.75 0.73
C ILE A 181 -10.98 -12.90 2.18
N PRO A 182 -9.93 -13.70 2.43
CA PRO A 182 -9.53 -14.07 3.77
C PRO A 182 -8.91 -12.92 4.57
N ILE A 183 -8.38 -11.89 3.89
CA ILE A 183 -7.75 -10.72 4.51
C ILE A 183 -7.88 -9.51 3.58
N GLY A 184 -8.07 -8.33 4.14
CA GLY A 184 -8.11 -7.09 3.37
C GLY A 184 -6.70 -6.66 2.92
N PRO A 185 -6.41 -6.56 1.61
CA PRO A 185 -5.05 -6.26 1.12
C PRO A 185 -4.47 -4.95 1.67
N THR A 186 -5.26 -3.88 1.70
CA THR A 186 -4.85 -2.55 2.17
C THR A 186 -4.62 -2.48 3.69
N THR A 187 -5.11 -3.47 4.45
CA THR A 187 -4.88 -3.54 5.90
C THR A 187 -3.50 -4.10 6.26
N ILE A 188 -2.77 -4.67 5.31
CA ILE A 188 -1.49 -5.32 5.54
C ILE A 188 -0.35 -4.30 5.56
N LEU A 189 0.37 -4.22 6.68
CA LEU A 189 1.71 -3.65 6.76
C LEU A 189 2.72 -4.80 6.75
N ALA A 190 3.65 -4.79 5.82
CA ALA A 190 4.58 -5.90 5.66
C ALA A 190 6.02 -5.43 5.42
N ARG A 191 6.96 -6.32 5.66
CA ARG A 191 8.36 -6.12 5.27
C ARG A 191 8.47 -5.90 3.77
N THR A 192 9.27 -4.94 3.38
CA THR A 192 9.43 -4.53 1.98
C THR A 192 9.99 -5.64 1.09
N ASP A 193 10.86 -6.51 1.62
CA ASP A 193 11.39 -7.65 0.88
C ASP A 193 10.30 -8.67 0.50
N LEU A 194 9.35 -8.94 1.40
CA LEU A 194 8.21 -9.81 1.15
C LEU A 194 7.28 -9.24 0.08
N VAL A 195 6.98 -7.94 0.17
CA VAL A 195 6.12 -7.28 -0.80
C VAL A 195 6.74 -7.27 -2.20
N ARG A 196 8.06 -7.13 -2.28
CA ARG A 196 8.81 -7.26 -3.55
C ARG A 196 8.79 -8.67 -4.12
N ALA A 197 8.80 -9.68 -3.26
CA ALA A 197 8.71 -11.08 -3.67
C ALA A 197 7.29 -11.48 -4.09
N ALA A 198 6.27 -10.77 -3.59
CA ALA A 198 4.86 -10.97 -3.91
C ALA A 198 4.22 -9.68 -4.45
N PRO A 199 4.59 -9.22 -5.66
CA PRO A 199 4.02 -8.02 -6.26
C PRO A 199 2.54 -8.20 -6.58
N MET A 200 1.85 -7.10 -6.86
CA MET A 200 0.47 -7.15 -7.34
C MET A 200 0.35 -7.90 -8.65
N GLY A 201 -0.73 -8.66 -8.81
CA GLY A 201 -1.00 -9.41 -10.03
C GLY A 201 -1.21 -8.51 -11.25
N GLY A 202 -0.98 -9.03 -12.45
CA GLY A 202 -1.20 -8.32 -13.71
C GLY A 202 -2.67 -8.27 -14.15
N LEU A 203 -3.59 -8.05 -13.21
CA LEU A 203 -5.04 -8.02 -13.41
C LEU A 203 -5.54 -6.58 -13.48
N VAL A 204 -6.69 -6.40 -14.15
CA VAL A 204 -7.35 -5.08 -14.26
C VAL A 204 -8.02 -4.69 -12.93
N GLN A 205 -8.46 -5.69 -12.16
CA GLN A 205 -9.02 -5.54 -10.82
C GLN A 205 -8.75 -6.79 -9.99
N GLY A 206 -8.81 -6.69 -8.64
CA GLY A 206 -8.46 -7.78 -7.73
C GLY A 206 -6.97 -8.17 -7.78
N GLU A 207 -6.15 -7.32 -8.31
CA GLU A 207 -4.69 -7.47 -8.44
C GLU A 207 -4.00 -7.56 -7.08
N ASP A 208 -4.59 -6.92 -6.09
CA ASP A 208 -4.13 -6.84 -4.71
C ASP A 208 -4.37 -8.16 -3.93
N TYR A 209 -5.34 -8.98 -4.36
CA TYR A 209 -5.55 -10.31 -3.78
C TYR A 209 -4.31 -11.20 -3.93
N CYS A 210 -3.68 -11.18 -5.11
CA CYS A 210 -2.44 -11.93 -5.34
C CYS A 210 -1.32 -11.48 -4.40
N ALA A 211 -1.17 -10.17 -4.21
CA ALA A 211 -0.15 -9.62 -3.33
C ALA A 211 -0.41 -9.98 -1.86
N ALA A 212 -1.66 -9.85 -1.39
CA ALA A 212 -2.04 -10.23 -0.01
C ALA A 212 -1.79 -11.72 0.26
N LEU A 213 -2.23 -12.60 -0.66
CA LEU A 213 -2.00 -14.03 -0.53
C LEU A 213 -0.51 -14.37 -0.64
N GLY A 214 0.23 -13.71 -1.52
CA GLY A 214 1.67 -13.91 -1.67
C GLY A 214 2.42 -13.55 -0.40
N VAL A 215 2.21 -12.35 0.14
CA VAL A 215 2.87 -11.90 1.37
C VAL A 215 2.57 -12.82 2.55
N THR A 216 1.28 -13.20 2.74
CA THR A 216 0.86 -14.07 3.86
C THR A 216 1.28 -15.53 3.69
N THR A 217 1.62 -15.96 2.47
CA THR A 217 2.15 -17.30 2.19
C THR A 217 3.67 -17.35 2.40
N LEU A 218 4.39 -16.26 2.15
CA LEU A 218 5.84 -16.21 2.25
C LEU A 218 6.36 -16.09 3.68
N ALA A 219 5.57 -15.61 4.62
CA ALA A 219 6.02 -15.38 5.99
C ALA A 219 4.87 -15.51 7.00
N PRO A 220 5.19 -15.84 8.26
CA PRO A 220 4.23 -15.74 9.36
C PRO A 220 3.85 -14.29 9.62
N GLY A 221 2.65 -14.08 10.16
CA GLY A 221 2.14 -12.75 10.48
C GLY A 221 1.11 -12.75 11.61
N ILE A 222 0.59 -11.56 11.89
CA ILE A 222 -0.42 -11.36 12.94
C ILE A 222 -1.58 -10.53 12.39
N LEU A 223 -2.80 -11.01 12.66
CA LEU A 223 -4.02 -10.22 12.47
C LEU A 223 -4.49 -9.65 13.81
N LEU A 224 -4.55 -8.33 13.90
CA LEU A 224 -5.01 -7.61 15.08
C LEU A 224 -6.55 -7.48 15.11
N PRO A 225 -7.19 -7.57 16.29
CA PRO A 225 -8.64 -7.40 16.42
C PRO A 225 -9.08 -5.92 16.48
N VAL A 226 -8.45 -5.06 15.67
CA VAL A 226 -8.73 -3.62 15.64
C VAL A 226 -8.82 -3.13 14.18
N PRO A 227 -9.66 -2.12 13.91
CA PRO A 227 -9.70 -1.51 12.59
C PRO A 227 -8.43 -0.68 12.35
N VAL A 228 -7.81 -0.87 11.21
CA VAL A 228 -6.60 -0.13 10.78
C VAL A 228 -6.84 0.67 9.49
N TYR A 229 -7.95 0.44 8.83
CA TYR A 229 -8.25 1.03 7.53
C TYR A 229 -9.74 1.36 7.39
N ARG A 230 -10.06 2.52 6.76
CA ARG A 230 -11.41 2.97 6.44
C ARG A 230 -11.61 2.92 4.94
N TYR A 231 -12.46 2.00 4.52
CA TYR A 231 -12.88 1.85 3.13
C TYR A 231 -14.06 2.78 2.87
N ARG A 232 -13.84 3.82 2.07
CA ARG A 232 -14.86 4.82 1.80
C ARG A 232 -15.90 4.31 0.81
N LYS A 233 -17.18 4.41 1.16
CA LYS A 233 -18.29 4.10 0.27
C LYS A 233 -18.73 5.35 -0.48
N HIS A 234 -18.64 5.30 -1.81
CA HIS A 234 -19.09 6.38 -2.68
C HIS A 234 -19.46 5.85 -4.08
N PRO A 235 -20.35 6.55 -4.85
CA PRO A 235 -20.83 6.05 -6.15
C PRO A 235 -19.74 5.88 -7.23
N GLY A 236 -18.64 6.62 -7.11
CA GLY A 236 -17.53 6.59 -8.09
C GLY A 236 -16.52 5.48 -7.83
N GLN A 237 -16.67 4.64 -6.79
CA GLN A 237 -15.73 3.54 -6.51
C GLN A 237 -15.82 2.45 -7.58
N MET A 238 -14.71 1.73 -7.78
CA MET A 238 -14.63 0.68 -8.82
C MET A 238 -15.66 -0.43 -8.57
N THR A 239 -15.86 -0.83 -7.32
CA THR A 239 -16.82 -1.87 -6.91
C THR A 239 -18.29 -1.52 -7.15
N ALA A 240 -18.62 -0.25 -7.42
CA ALA A 240 -19.96 0.20 -7.76
C ALA A 240 -20.23 0.27 -9.28
N GLN A 241 -19.25 -0.07 -10.12
CA GLN A 241 -19.38 0.03 -11.58
C GLN A 241 -20.11 -1.17 -12.17
N VAL A 242 -20.87 -0.92 -13.26
CA VAL A 242 -21.55 -1.97 -14.01
C VAL A 242 -20.52 -2.94 -14.61
N GLY A 243 -20.73 -4.24 -14.43
CA GLY A 243 -19.83 -5.29 -14.91
C GLY A 243 -18.65 -5.60 -13.97
N TYR A 244 -18.56 -4.93 -12.83
CA TYR A 244 -17.53 -5.22 -11.82
C TYR A 244 -17.55 -6.69 -11.41
N ASP A 245 -18.71 -7.25 -11.08
CA ASP A 245 -18.85 -8.62 -10.57
C ASP A 245 -18.27 -9.68 -11.50
N GLN A 246 -18.39 -9.50 -12.82
CA GLN A 246 -17.87 -10.46 -13.80
C GLN A 246 -16.33 -10.47 -13.84
N LEU A 247 -15.71 -9.28 -13.80
CA LEU A 247 -14.25 -9.16 -13.77
C LEU A 247 -13.70 -9.58 -12.40
N GLU A 248 -14.41 -9.26 -11.32
CA GLU A 248 -14.03 -9.70 -9.98
C GLU A 248 -14.06 -11.22 -9.84
N ALA A 249 -15.07 -11.90 -10.38
CA ALA A 249 -15.12 -13.36 -10.35
C ALA A 249 -13.88 -13.98 -11.01
N ALA A 250 -13.49 -13.49 -12.20
CA ALA A 250 -12.28 -13.97 -12.89
C ALA A 250 -11.00 -13.65 -12.09
N ALA A 251 -10.93 -12.47 -11.47
CA ALA A 251 -9.79 -12.08 -10.65
C ALA A 251 -9.67 -12.96 -9.40
N ARG A 252 -10.77 -13.31 -8.75
CA ARG A 252 -10.81 -14.20 -7.59
C ARG A 252 -10.37 -15.62 -7.95
N GLU A 253 -10.84 -16.16 -9.08
CA GLU A 253 -10.39 -17.46 -9.61
C GLU A 253 -8.88 -17.45 -9.87
N HIS A 254 -8.36 -16.41 -10.50
CA HIS A 254 -6.94 -16.27 -10.75
C HIS A 254 -6.12 -16.19 -9.44
N ALA A 255 -6.53 -15.35 -8.50
CA ALA A 255 -5.85 -15.19 -7.21
C ALA A 255 -5.92 -16.49 -6.40
N TRP A 256 -7.03 -17.21 -6.48
CA TRP A 256 -7.20 -18.50 -5.82
C TRP A 256 -6.25 -19.56 -6.40
N ALA A 257 -6.17 -19.67 -7.72
CA ALA A 257 -5.23 -20.56 -8.40
C ALA A 257 -3.77 -20.20 -8.11
N TYR A 258 -3.44 -18.90 -8.13
CA TYR A 258 -2.11 -18.38 -7.78
C TYR A 258 -1.70 -18.79 -6.36
N GLY A 259 -2.53 -18.54 -5.36
CA GLY A 259 -2.24 -18.88 -3.97
C GLY A 259 -2.05 -20.37 -3.76
N ARG A 260 -2.88 -21.22 -4.40
CA ARG A 260 -2.70 -22.69 -4.38
C ARG A 260 -1.34 -23.09 -4.94
N SER A 261 -0.99 -22.56 -6.10
CA SER A 261 0.30 -22.89 -6.75
C SER A 261 1.50 -22.44 -5.90
N LEU A 262 1.43 -21.24 -5.30
CA LEU A 262 2.48 -20.74 -4.44
C LEU A 262 2.67 -21.61 -3.19
N ARG A 263 1.57 -21.99 -2.54
CA ARG A 263 1.61 -22.92 -1.39
C ARG A 263 2.22 -24.27 -1.75
N ALA A 264 1.80 -24.84 -2.87
CA ALA A 264 2.32 -26.13 -3.32
C ALA A 264 3.83 -26.09 -3.56
N VAL A 265 4.36 -25.02 -4.14
CA VAL A 265 5.80 -24.85 -4.34
C VAL A 265 6.54 -24.74 -3.01
N LEU A 266 5.99 -23.99 -2.04
CA LEU A 266 6.66 -23.72 -0.76
C LEU A 266 6.56 -24.89 0.22
N HIS A 267 5.49 -25.69 0.17
CA HIS A 267 5.22 -26.79 1.11
C HIS A 267 5.34 -28.19 0.50
N GLY A 268 5.97 -28.32 -0.68
CA GLY A 268 6.38 -29.62 -1.23
C GLY A 268 5.30 -30.42 -1.98
N GLY A 269 4.30 -29.74 -2.55
CA GLY A 269 3.43 -30.35 -3.58
C GLY A 269 2.27 -31.24 -3.09
N GLU A 270 2.12 -31.48 -1.81
CA GLU A 270 1.04 -32.34 -1.27
C GLU A 270 -0.38 -31.78 -1.51
N ASP A 271 -0.51 -30.48 -1.66
CA ASP A 271 -1.79 -29.79 -1.86
C ASP A 271 -2.28 -29.76 -3.33
N LEU A 272 -1.45 -30.10 -4.30
CA LEU A 272 -1.84 -30.12 -5.73
C LEU A 272 -2.73 -31.31 -6.12
N VAL A 273 -2.75 -32.35 -5.30
CA VAL A 273 -3.39 -33.65 -5.62
C VAL A 273 -4.80 -33.78 -5.05
N ARG A 274 -5.23 -32.85 -4.21
CA ARG A 274 -6.54 -32.93 -3.50
C ARG A 274 -7.54 -31.86 -3.97
N GLY A 275 -7.70 -31.69 -5.27
CA GLY A 275 -8.68 -30.77 -5.85
C GLY A 275 -9.58 -31.43 -6.88
#